data_cfb4f1653a35fce10f1f261f51758880
#
_entry.id   cfb4f1653a35fce10f1f261f51758880
#
_cell.length_a   1.000
_cell.length_b   1.000
_cell.length_c   1.000
_cell.angle_alpha   90.00
_cell.angle_beta   90.00
_cell.angle_gamma   90.00
#
_symmetry.space_group_name_H-M   'P 1'
#
loop_
_entity.id
_entity.type
_entity.pdbx_description
1 polymer ?
#
loop_
_entity_poly.entity_id
_entity_poly.type
_entity_poly.pdbx_seq_one_letter_code
_entity_poly.pdbx_strand_id
1 'polypeptide(L)'
;MDTKPISDTVPKRILNNLLSSLEAGVVPRSGAPYIAIGRTEEIASLLDNLDSVAEGSAATRLIIGRYGSGKSFLMQLVRGYALDRDFLTADADLSPERKLAGVGGIATYRELMRNFASKFSPDGGALPSVLARFYDKTKEKLLLAGEDPDSATFPPLLRAEILHTVSDLESGVGGFEFARVLGAYFTALAQDDPEHKSACLRACRAIRSFDESSRDPIPIRTDTY
;
A
#
# COMPACT_ATOMS: atom_id res chain seq x y z
N MET A 1 17.47 9.24 -20.58
CA MET A 1 16.31 8.47 -20.10
C MET A 1 16.17 7.24 -20.97
N ASP A 2 16.60 6.10 -20.44
CA ASP A 2 16.49 4.84 -21.17
C ASP A 2 15.03 4.36 -21.09
N THR A 3 14.23 4.77 -22.08
CA THR A 3 13.06 3.97 -22.46
C THR A 3 13.62 2.63 -22.93
N LYS A 4 13.55 1.62 -22.05
CA LYS A 4 13.91 0.26 -22.41
C LYS A 4 13.25 -0.05 -23.75
N PRO A 5 14.01 -0.38 -24.80
CA PRO A 5 13.41 -0.66 -26.10
C PRO A 5 12.41 -1.79 -25.86
N ILE A 6 11.17 -1.57 -26.33
CA ILE A 6 10.13 -2.61 -26.34
C ILE A 6 10.80 -3.77 -27.10
N SER A 7 11.11 -4.83 -26.39
CA SER A 7 11.62 -6.07 -27.00
C SER A 7 10.61 -6.45 -28.08
N ASP A 8 11.04 -6.62 -29.33
CA ASP A 8 10.18 -6.96 -30.46
C ASP A 8 9.34 -8.23 -30.26
N THR A 9 9.58 -8.96 -29.17
CA THR A 9 8.85 -10.16 -28.81
C THR A 9 8.26 -10.06 -27.40
N VAL A 10 6.94 -9.91 -27.33
CA VAL A 10 6.20 -10.01 -26.07
C VAL A 10 6.33 -11.44 -25.54
N PRO A 11 6.75 -11.65 -24.27
CA PRO A 11 6.78 -12.99 -23.67
C PRO A 11 5.40 -13.66 -23.78
N LYS A 12 5.37 -14.93 -24.20
CA LYS A 12 4.14 -15.69 -24.48
C LYS A 12 3.12 -15.67 -23.34
N ARG A 13 3.61 -15.69 -22.09
CA ARG A 13 2.75 -15.58 -20.89
C ARG A 13 2.06 -14.22 -20.80
N ILE A 14 2.78 -13.15 -21.10
CA ILE A 14 2.24 -11.78 -21.08
C ILE A 14 1.25 -11.60 -22.22
N LEU A 15 1.57 -12.11 -23.42
CA LEU A 15 0.68 -12.07 -24.57
C LEU A 15 -0.65 -12.76 -24.27
N ASN A 16 -0.63 -13.96 -23.69
CA ASN A 16 -1.86 -14.68 -23.32
C ASN A 16 -2.71 -13.89 -22.31
N ASN A 17 -2.07 -13.30 -21.29
CA ASN A 17 -2.78 -12.49 -20.29
C ASN A 17 -3.40 -11.23 -20.92
N LEU A 18 -2.69 -10.59 -21.85
CA LEU A 18 -3.19 -9.44 -22.61
C LEU A 18 -4.43 -9.84 -23.43
N LEU A 19 -4.34 -10.92 -24.21
CA LEU A 19 -5.44 -11.39 -25.03
C LEU A 19 -6.68 -11.74 -24.20
N SER A 20 -6.51 -12.50 -23.11
CA SER A 20 -7.60 -12.84 -22.21
C SER A 20 -8.25 -11.62 -21.57
N SER A 21 -7.45 -10.61 -21.19
CA SER A 21 -7.99 -9.37 -20.63
C SER A 21 -8.78 -8.57 -21.66
N LEU A 22 -8.28 -8.49 -22.91
CA LEU A 22 -8.94 -7.79 -24.00
C LEU A 22 -10.24 -8.50 -24.41
N GLU A 23 -10.24 -9.82 -24.50
CA GLU A 23 -11.44 -10.64 -24.75
C GLU A 23 -12.51 -10.45 -23.67
N ALA A 24 -12.09 -10.33 -22.41
CA ALA A 24 -12.98 -10.06 -21.29
C ALA A 24 -13.43 -8.58 -21.19
N GLY A 25 -12.90 -7.69 -22.03
CA GLY A 25 -13.21 -6.25 -22.00
C GLY A 25 -12.69 -5.54 -20.75
N VAL A 26 -11.67 -6.09 -20.09
CA VAL A 26 -11.06 -5.49 -18.89
C VAL A 26 -9.67 -4.93 -19.18
N VAL A 27 -9.26 -3.97 -18.37
CA VAL A 27 -7.92 -3.40 -18.49
C VAL A 27 -6.88 -4.42 -18.01
N PRO A 28 -5.87 -4.77 -18.83
CA PRO A 28 -4.85 -5.72 -18.44
C PRO A 28 -3.98 -5.17 -17.31
N ARG A 29 -3.79 -5.95 -16.25
CA ARG A 29 -2.92 -5.61 -15.12
C ARG A 29 -1.44 -5.85 -15.40
N SER A 30 -1.14 -6.76 -16.32
CA SER A 30 0.23 -7.06 -16.77
C SER A 30 0.34 -6.88 -18.27
N GLY A 31 1.52 -6.42 -18.74
CA GLY A 31 1.78 -6.22 -20.17
C GLY A 31 1.21 -4.93 -20.75
N ALA A 32 0.58 -4.08 -19.96
CA ALA A 32 0.08 -2.77 -20.42
C ALA A 32 1.13 -1.94 -21.20
N PRO A 33 2.43 -1.92 -20.84
CA PRO A 33 3.43 -1.20 -21.60
C PRO A 33 3.56 -1.64 -23.07
N TYR A 34 3.28 -2.89 -23.40
CA TYR A 34 3.38 -3.41 -24.78
C TYR A 34 2.28 -2.91 -25.71
N ILE A 35 1.18 -2.42 -25.15
CA ILE A 35 0.03 -1.91 -25.91
C ILE A 35 -0.23 -0.41 -25.68
N ALA A 36 0.67 0.27 -24.96
CA ALA A 36 0.59 1.70 -24.67
C ALA A 36 1.09 2.52 -25.88
N ILE A 37 0.24 2.67 -26.90
CA ILE A 37 0.56 3.38 -28.13
C ILE A 37 0.03 4.82 -28.05
N GLY A 38 0.85 5.80 -28.48
CA GLY A 38 0.43 7.19 -28.67
C GLY A 38 0.23 8.01 -27.40
N ARG A 39 0.80 7.58 -26.23
CA ARG A 39 0.70 8.27 -24.93
C ARG A 39 2.04 8.56 -24.28
N THR A 40 3.07 8.71 -25.08
CA THR A 40 4.45 8.87 -24.60
C THR A 40 4.62 10.08 -23.70
N GLU A 41 3.99 11.21 -24.04
CA GLU A 41 4.10 12.45 -23.26
C GLU A 41 3.35 12.36 -21.93
N GLU A 42 2.12 11.81 -21.93
CA GLU A 42 1.36 11.62 -20.69
C GLU A 42 2.06 10.63 -19.74
N ILE A 43 2.61 9.56 -20.30
CA ILE A 43 3.36 8.57 -19.51
C ILE A 43 4.62 9.22 -18.94
N ALA A 44 5.41 9.92 -19.74
CA ALA A 44 6.62 10.62 -19.30
C ALA A 44 6.30 11.58 -18.13
N SER A 45 5.27 12.42 -18.29
CA SER A 45 4.86 13.38 -17.26
C SER A 45 4.41 12.68 -15.94
N LEU A 46 3.80 11.50 -16.02
CA LEU A 46 3.41 10.74 -14.84
C LEU A 46 4.61 10.04 -14.19
N LEU A 47 5.58 9.59 -14.98
CA LEU A 47 6.83 9.03 -14.47
C LEU A 47 7.68 10.09 -13.77
N ASP A 48 7.76 11.31 -14.31
CA ASP A 48 8.44 12.44 -13.66
C ASP A 48 7.82 12.76 -12.28
N ASN A 49 6.48 12.60 -12.13
CA ASN A 49 5.86 12.75 -10.82
C ASN A 49 6.25 11.61 -9.86
N LEU A 50 6.36 10.36 -10.34
CA LEU A 50 6.84 9.27 -9.50
C LEU A 50 8.28 9.53 -9.03
N ASP A 51 9.14 10.04 -9.90
CA ASP A 51 10.51 10.39 -9.54
C ASP A 51 10.53 11.50 -8.47
N SER A 52 9.73 12.56 -8.63
CA SER A 52 9.58 13.61 -7.62
C SER A 52 9.05 13.10 -6.29
N VAL A 53 8.09 12.16 -6.31
CA VAL A 53 7.56 11.54 -5.08
C VAL A 53 8.62 10.66 -4.43
N ALA A 54 9.46 9.97 -5.18
CA ALA A 54 10.58 9.19 -4.64
C ALA A 54 11.61 10.08 -3.91
N GLU A 55 11.72 11.36 -4.33
CA GLU A 55 12.56 12.38 -3.69
C GLU A 55 11.87 13.07 -2.48
N GLY A 56 10.69 12.60 -2.07
CA GLY A 56 9.96 13.11 -0.90
C GLY A 56 8.95 14.21 -1.19
N SER A 57 8.69 14.51 -2.47
CA SER A 57 7.63 15.45 -2.86
C SER A 57 6.24 14.77 -2.88
N ALA A 58 5.18 15.57 -3.03
CA ALA A 58 3.82 15.09 -3.27
C ALA A 58 3.32 15.57 -4.63
N ALA A 59 2.57 14.73 -5.34
CA ALA A 59 1.96 15.08 -6.62
C ALA A 59 0.48 14.68 -6.65
N THR A 60 -0.35 15.54 -7.23
CA THR A 60 -1.77 15.26 -7.49
C THR A 60 -2.05 15.44 -8.96
N ARG A 61 -2.70 14.46 -9.58
CA ARG A 61 -3.07 14.49 -10.99
C ARG A 61 -4.56 14.18 -11.18
N LEU A 62 -5.22 15.03 -11.94
CA LEU A 62 -6.59 14.81 -12.40
C LEU A 62 -6.56 14.38 -13.86
N ILE A 63 -7.06 13.18 -14.16
CA ILE A 63 -7.16 12.65 -15.52
C ILE A 63 -8.61 12.79 -15.99
N ILE A 64 -8.84 13.70 -16.90
CA ILE A 64 -10.17 14.00 -17.45
C ILE A 64 -10.23 13.52 -18.90
N GLY A 65 -11.33 12.88 -19.27
CA GLY A 65 -11.55 12.40 -20.64
C GLY A 65 -12.90 11.73 -20.80
N ARG A 66 -13.35 11.59 -22.03
CA ARG A 66 -14.60 10.91 -22.38
C ARG A 66 -14.58 9.44 -21.97
N TYR A 67 -15.77 8.83 -21.89
CA TYR A 67 -15.85 7.37 -21.73
C TYR A 67 -15.09 6.66 -22.86
N GLY A 68 -14.35 5.61 -22.55
CA GLY A 68 -13.53 4.88 -23.52
C GLY A 68 -12.19 5.54 -23.90
N SER A 69 -11.85 6.74 -23.37
CA SER A 69 -10.59 7.41 -23.67
C SER A 69 -9.33 6.76 -23.07
N GLY A 70 -9.47 5.61 -22.39
CA GLY A 70 -8.34 4.87 -21.80
C GLY A 70 -7.80 5.42 -20.49
N LYS A 71 -8.60 6.17 -19.71
CA LYS A 71 -8.18 6.68 -18.37
C LYS A 71 -7.77 5.55 -17.43
N SER A 72 -8.62 4.53 -17.30
CA SER A 72 -8.34 3.36 -16.45
C SER A 72 -7.09 2.59 -16.92
N PHE A 73 -6.90 2.50 -18.24
CA PHE A 73 -5.70 1.90 -18.81
C PHE A 73 -4.43 2.69 -18.41
N LEU A 74 -4.46 4.02 -18.52
CA LEU A 74 -3.34 4.87 -18.13
C LEU A 74 -3.04 4.74 -16.62
N MET A 75 -4.07 4.69 -15.77
CA MET A 75 -3.89 4.48 -14.32
C MET A 75 -3.24 3.11 -14.01
N GLN A 76 -3.68 2.04 -14.67
CA GLN A 76 -3.09 0.71 -14.47
C GLN A 76 -1.66 0.64 -15.00
N LEU A 77 -1.36 1.35 -16.09
CA LEU A 77 -0.01 1.46 -16.63
C LEU A 77 0.94 2.14 -15.63
N VAL A 78 0.54 3.30 -15.09
CA VAL A 78 1.33 4.04 -14.08
C VAL A 78 1.47 3.22 -12.80
N ARG A 79 0.41 2.53 -12.37
CA ARG A 79 0.47 1.58 -11.24
C ARG A 79 1.54 0.50 -11.46
N GLY A 80 1.61 -0.07 -12.66
CA GLY A 80 2.65 -1.03 -13.01
C GLY A 80 4.05 -0.44 -12.88
N TYR A 81 4.29 0.74 -13.44
CA TYR A 81 5.58 1.43 -13.32
C TYR A 81 5.93 1.79 -11.86
N ALA A 82 4.94 2.17 -11.05
CA ALA A 82 5.13 2.45 -9.64
C ALA A 82 5.57 1.18 -8.88
N LEU A 83 4.91 0.05 -9.11
CA LEU A 83 5.28 -1.24 -8.52
C LEU A 83 6.69 -1.69 -8.93
N ASP A 84 7.07 -1.51 -10.20
CA ASP A 84 8.41 -1.84 -10.70
C ASP A 84 9.52 -1.00 -10.03
N ARG A 85 9.17 0.22 -9.60
CA ARG A 85 10.03 1.15 -8.85
C ARG A 85 9.93 0.99 -7.33
N ASP A 86 9.40 -0.14 -6.86
CA ASP A 86 9.22 -0.46 -5.44
C ASP A 86 8.27 0.47 -4.66
N PHE A 87 7.38 1.22 -5.34
CA PHE A 87 6.30 1.93 -4.69
C PHE A 87 5.24 0.96 -4.15
N LEU A 88 4.56 1.39 -3.10
CA LEU A 88 3.29 0.82 -2.68
C LEU A 88 2.17 1.53 -3.44
N THR A 89 1.19 0.78 -3.88
CA THR A 89 0.03 1.31 -4.59
C THR A 89 -1.27 0.88 -3.92
N ALA A 90 -2.26 1.75 -3.96
CA ALA A 90 -3.62 1.43 -3.55
C ALA A 90 -4.60 2.12 -4.50
N ASP A 91 -5.57 1.40 -4.98
CA ASP A 91 -6.59 1.91 -5.90
C ASP A 91 -8.00 1.62 -5.37
N ALA A 92 -8.92 2.54 -5.64
CA ALA A 92 -10.32 2.37 -5.32
C ALA A 92 -11.20 3.02 -6.39
N ASP A 93 -12.25 2.32 -6.79
CA ASP A 93 -13.30 2.86 -7.63
C ASP A 93 -14.32 3.59 -6.75
N LEU A 94 -14.58 4.85 -7.07
CA LEU A 94 -15.61 5.63 -6.40
C LEU A 94 -17.01 5.24 -6.92
N SER A 95 -17.97 5.17 -6.01
CA SER A 95 -19.38 4.89 -6.30
C SER A 95 -20.26 5.73 -5.38
N PRO A 96 -21.59 5.70 -5.56
CA PRO A 96 -22.48 6.37 -4.61
C PRO A 96 -22.27 5.97 -3.15
N GLU A 97 -21.85 4.71 -2.89
CA GLU A 97 -21.56 4.16 -1.56
C GLU A 97 -20.11 4.41 -1.13
N ARG A 98 -19.21 4.60 -2.08
CA ARG A 98 -17.76 4.81 -1.86
C ARG A 98 -17.38 6.23 -2.27
N LYS A 99 -17.44 7.14 -1.33
CA LYS A 99 -17.09 8.55 -1.50
C LYS A 99 -15.73 8.84 -0.88
N LEU A 100 -15.08 9.91 -1.32
CA LEU A 100 -13.80 10.35 -0.76
C LEU A 100 -13.91 10.85 0.68
N ALA A 101 -15.09 11.34 1.08
CA ALA A 101 -15.30 11.93 2.39
C ALA A 101 -16.63 11.49 3.03
N GLY A 102 -16.77 11.73 4.32
CA GLY A 102 -17.95 11.37 5.09
C GLY A 102 -18.09 9.86 5.31
N VAL A 103 -19.30 9.41 5.56
CA VAL A 103 -19.60 7.98 5.84
C VAL A 103 -19.14 7.05 4.72
N GLY A 104 -19.19 7.50 3.47
CA GLY A 104 -18.67 6.75 2.31
C GLY A 104 -17.16 6.61 2.26
N GLY A 105 -16.40 7.45 2.97
CA GLY A 105 -14.95 7.39 3.04
C GLY A 105 -14.42 6.10 3.64
N ILE A 106 -15.15 5.49 4.59
CA ILE A 106 -14.78 4.21 5.19
C ILE A 106 -14.81 3.08 4.14
N ALA A 107 -15.83 3.06 3.29
CA ALA A 107 -15.95 2.07 2.23
C ALA A 107 -14.80 2.23 1.22
N THR A 108 -14.43 3.46 0.89
CA THR A 108 -13.28 3.78 0.04
C THR A 108 -11.96 3.34 0.69
N TYR A 109 -11.77 3.64 1.97
CA TYR A 109 -10.60 3.19 2.72
C TYR A 109 -10.46 1.66 2.72
N ARG A 110 -11.55 0.93 2.97
CA ARG A 110 -11.53 -0.55 2.93
C ARG A 110 -11.15 -1.08 1.56
N GLU A 111 -11.62 -0.44 0.50
CA GLU A 111 -11.26 -0.80 -0.86
C GLU A 111 -9.76 -0.55 -1.12
N LEU A 112 -9.24 0.63 -0.73
CA LEU A 112 -7.80 0.94 -0.80
C LEU A 112 -6.97 -0.09 -0.05
N MET A 113 -7.36 -0.47 1.16
CA MET A 113 -6.63 -1.47 1.96
C MET A 113 -6.73 -2.89 1.38
N ARG A 114 -7.81 -3.23 0.68
CA ARG A 114 -7.94 -4.50 -0.05
C ARG A 114 -6.99 -4.53 -1.25
N ASN A 115 -6.95 -3.44 -2.01
CA ASN A 115 -6.14 -3.27 -3.21
C ASN A 115 -4.72 -2.77 -2.93
N PHE A 116 -4.35 -2.68 -1.62
CA PHE A 116 -3.01 -2.29 -1.21
C PHE A 116 -1.99 -3.30 -1.71
N ALA A 117 -1.13 -2.87 -2.62
CA ALA A 117 -0.26 -3.72 -3.41
C ALA A 117 1.21 -3.30 -3.31
N SER A 118 2.07 -4.26 -3.53
CA SER A 118 3.52 -4.11 -3.66
C SER A 118 4.00 -4.90 -4.88
N LYS A 119 5.25 -4.72 -5.27
CA LYS A 119 5.88 -5.50 -6.33
C LYS A 119 5.76 -7.03 -6.13
N PHE A 120 5.80 -7.48 -4.87
CA PHE A 120 5.70 -8.89 -4.51
C PHE A 120 4.26 -9.40 -4.36
N SER A 121 3.30 -8.48 -4.20
CA SER A 121 1.87 -8.77 -4.10
C SER A 121 1.10 -7.78 -4.96
N PRO A 122 1.21 -7.89 -6.30
CA PRO A 122 0.66 -6.89 -7.23
C PRO A 122 -0.87 -6.90 -7.30
N ASP A 123 -1.52 -7.98 -6.88
CA ASP A 123 -2.99 -8.14 -6.93
C ASP A 123 -3.69 -7.64 -5.66
N GLY A 124 -2.94 -7.09 -4.72
CA GLY A 124 -3.44 -6.56 -3.44
C GLY A 124 -3.05 -7.41 -2.24
N GLY A 125 -3.54 -7.02 -1.06
CA GLY A 125 -3.28 -7.74 0.18
C GLY A 125 -1.84 -7.63 0.70
N ALA A 126 -1.05 -6.67 0.22
CA ALA A 126 0.36 -6.52 0.56
C ALA A 126 0.63 -6.05 2.00
N LEU A 127 -0.39 -5.59 2.76
CA LEU A 127 -0.19 -5.01 4.08
C LEU A 127 0.64 -5.90 5.02
N PRO A 128 0.39 -7.22 5.18
CA PRO A 128 1.17 -8.06 6.08
C PRO A 128 2.65 -8.12 5.72
N SER A 129 2.96 -8.27 4.43
CA SER A 129 4.35 -8.35 3.94
C SER A 129 5.08 -7.01 4.06
N VAL A 130 4.37 -5.90 3.88
CA VAL A 130 4.92 -4.55 4.08
C VAL A 130 5.26 -4.32 5.54
N LEU A 131 4.36 -4.67 6.46
CA LEU A 131 4.60 -4.53 7.91
C LEU A 131 5.73 -5.44 8.40
N ALA A 132 5.81 -6.67 7.89
CA ALA A 132 6.92 -7.57 8.22
C ALA A 132 8.27 -6.97 7.74
N ARG A 133 8.35 -6.49 6.50
CA ARG A 133 9.57 -5.82 6.00
C ARG A 133 9.93 -4.57 6.79
N PHE A 134 8.95 -3.81 7.22
CA PHE A 134 9.21 -2.64 8.07
C PHE A 134 9.85 -3.06 9.41
N TYR A 135 9.31 -4.09 10.04
CA TYR A 135 9.86 -4.67 11.27
C TYR A 135 11.31 -5.15 11.07
N ASP A 136 11.56 -5.94 10.02
CA ASP A 136 12.88 -6.46 9.71
C ASP A 136 13.90 -5.36 9.42
N LYS A 137 13.52 -4.33 8.66
CA LYS A 137 14.38 -3.16 8.40
C LYS A 137 14.70 -2.36 9.66
N THR A 138 13.71 -2.19 10.56
CA THR A 138 13.94 -1.50 11.84
C THR A 138 14.89 -2.30 12.72
N LYS A 139 14.73 -3.62 12.74
CA LYS A 139 15.65 -4.52 13.43
C LYS A 139 17.07 -4.44 12.85
N GLU A 140 17.21 -4.50 11.53
CA GLU A 140 18.48 -4.38 10.83
C GLU A 140 19.17 -3.04 11.13
N LYS A 141 18.43 -1.93 11.16
CA LYS A 141 18.93 -0.61 11.53
C LYS A 141 19.57 -0.60 12.92
N LEU A 142 18.94 -1.23 13.91
CA LEU A 142 19.48 -1.32 15.27
C LEU A 142 20.73 -2.21 15.33
N LEU A 143 20.75 -3.32 14.60
CA LEU A 143 21.94 -4.17 14.51
C LEU A 143 23.12 -3.45 13.89
N LEU A 144 22.89 -2.65 12.83
CA LEU A 144 23.93 -1.81 12.21
C LEU A 144 24.40 -0.68 13.14
N ALA A 145 23.55 -0.23 14.07
CA ALA A 145 23.93 0.71 15.11
C ALA A 145 24.75 0.09 16.25
N GLY A 146 24.97 -1.24 16.20
CA GLY A 146 25.80 -1.96 17.18
C GLY A 146 25.01 -2.52 18.36
N GLU A 147 23.67 -2.52 18.30
CA GLU A 147 22.83 -3.11 19.34
C GLU A 147 22.89 -4.65 19.29
N ASP A 148 23.03 -5.26 20.48
CA ASP A 148 23.11 -6.72 20.60
C ASP A 148 21.69 -7.33 20.61
N PRO A 149 21.33 -8.16 19.59
CA PRO A 149 20.03 -8.79 19.49
C PRO A 149 19.69 -9.75 20.64
N ASP A 150 20.70 -10.28 21.33
CA ASP A 150 20.55 -11.21 22.45
C ASP A 150 20.45 -10.47 23.80
N SER A 151 20.62 -9.15 23.81
CA SER A 151 20.47 -8.33 25.00
C SER A 151 19.02 -8.21 25.43
N ALA A 152 18.77 -8.24 26.76
CA ALA A 152 17.45 -8.00 27.33
C ALA A 152 16.90 -6.59 27.01
N THR A 153 17.75 -5.64 26.61
CA THR A 153 17.36 -4.28 26.21
C THR A 153 16.92 -4.17 24.76
N PHE A 154 17.26 -5.15 23.91
CA PHE A 154 16.96 -5.09 22.47
C PHE A 154 15.47 -5.10 22.14
N PRO A 155 14.61 -6.00 22.70
CA PRO A 155 13.19 -6.00 22.41
C PRO A 155 12.48 -4.67 22.77
N PRO A 156 12.68 -4.08 23.94
CA PRO A 156 12.10 -2.76 24.28
C PRO A 156 12.62 -1.64 23.39
N LEU A 157 13.91 -1.67 22.99
CA LEU A 157 14.49 -0.69 22.09
C LEU A 157 13.88 -0.77 20.69
N LEU A 158 13.77 -1.97 20.13
CA LEU A 158 13.10 -2.20 18.83
C LEU A 158 11.65 -1.72 18.86
N ARG A 159 10.93 -2.02 19.94
CA ARG A 159 9.56 -1.54 20.11
C ARG A 159 9.49 -0.02 20.18
N ALA A 160 10.39 0.62 20.90
CA ALA A 160 10.44 2.09 21.01
C ALA A 160 10.70 2.73 19.64
N GLU A 161 11.64 2.21 18.85
CA GLU A 161 11.96 2.72 17.50
C GLU A 161 10.77 2.56 16.53
N ILE A 162 10.08 1.41 16.58
CA ILE A 162 8.86 1.19 15.81
C ILE A 162 7.77 2.19 16.21
N LEU A 163 7.51 2.34 17.50
CA LEU A 163 6.48 3.25 18.00
C LEU A 163 6.81 4.71 17.68
N HIS A 164 8.08 5.11 17.74
CA HIS A 164 8.51 6.44 17.33
C HIS A 164 8.17 6.72 15.87
N THR A 165 8.51 5.80 14.97
CA THR A 165 8.19 5.95 13.54
C THR A 165 6.67 5.95 13.28
N VAL A 166 5.90 5.19 14.05
CA VAL A 166 4.44 5.11 13.91
C VAL A 166 3.77 6.36 14.52
N SER A 167 4.33 6.94 15.59
CA SER A 167 3.77 8.16 16.21
C SER A 167 3.81 9.36 15.29
N ASP A 168 4.75 9.42 14.36
CA ASP A 168 4.79 10.48 13.34
C ASP A 168 3.55 10.43 12.42
N LEU A 169 2.86 9.27 12.34
CA LEU A 169 1.60 9.13 11.63
C LEU A 169 0.39 9.65 12.42
N GLU A 170 0.54 9.87 13.74
CA GLU A 170 -0.57 10.32 14.61
C GLU A 170 -0.95 11.78 14.38
N SER A 171 -0.09 12.57 13.76
CA SER A 171 -0.33 14.01 13.54
C SER A 171 -1.48 14.33 12.58
N GLY A 172 -2.04 13.30 11.90
CA GLY A 172 -3.19 13.42 11.01
C GLY A 172 -4.52 13.06 11.67
N VAL A 173 -5.64 13.63 11.15
CA VAL A 173 -6.99 13.27 11.59
C VAL A 173 -7.24 11.78 11.35
N GLY A 174 -7.45 11.01 12.41
CA GLY A 174 -7.65 9.54 12.36
C GLY A 174 -6.35 8.72 12.43
N GLY A 175 -5.18 9.34 12.48
CA GLY A 175 -3.88 8.65 12.58
C GLY A 175 -3.72 7.87 13.89
N PHE A 176 -4.28 8.38 14.99
CA PHE A 176 -4.15 7.78 16.32
C PHE A 176 -4.66 6.33 16.41
N GLU A 177 -5.86 6.05 15.88
CA GLU A 177 -6.42 4.68 15.88
C GLU A 177 -5.57 3.72 15.06
N PHE A 178 -5.11 4.16 13.89
CA PHE A 178 -4.25 3.37 13.02
C PHE A 178 -2.90 3.07 13.68
N ALA A 179 -2.26 4.08 14.28
CA ALA A 179 -1.01 3.93 15.01
C ALA A 179 -1.13 2.95 16.18
N ARG A 180 -2.22 3.01 16.96
CA ARG A 180 -2.49 2.06 18.05
C ARG A 180 -2.61 0.62 17.56
N VAL A 181 -3.34 0.40 16.46
CA VAL A 181 -3.50 -0.94 15.87
C VAL A 181 -2.16 -1.46 15.32
N LEU A 182 -1.35 -0.60 14.70
CA LEU A 182 0.00 -0.97 14.26
C LEU A 182 0.91 -1.31 15.44
N GLY A 183 0.89 -0.53 16.52
CA GLY A 183 1.65 -0.82 17.73
C GLY A 183 1.29 -2.19 18.34
N ALA A 184 -0.01 -2.51 18.41
CA ALA A 184 -0.48 -3.82 18.83
C ALA A 184 -0.04 -4.94 17.88
N TYR A 185 -0.07 -4.71 16.57
CA TYR A 185 0.42 -5.66 15.57
C TYR A 185 1.90 -6.00 15.77
N PHE A 186 2.75 -4.99 15.95
CA PHE A 186 4.18 -5.21 16.15
C PHE A 186 4.51 -5.87 17.49
N THR A 187 3.70 -5.62 18.52
CA THR A 187 3.80 -6.35 19.79
C THR A 187 3.47 -7.83 19.61
N ALA A 188 2.37 -8.14 18.91
CA ALA A 188 1.98 -9.51 18.59
C ALA A 188 3.00 -10.22 17.67
N LEU A 189 3.63 -9.47 16.76
CA LEU A 189 4.69 -9.98 15.89
C LEU A 189 5.93 -10.37 16.70
N ALA A 190 6.35 -9.54 17.65
CA ALA A 190 7.48 -9.80 18.53
C ALA A 190 7.25 -10.99 19.48
N GLN A 191 6.00 -11.23 19.87
CA GLN A 191 5.60 -12.34 20.75
C GLN A 191 5.28 -13.64 19.98
N ASP A 192 5.38 -13.62 18.65
CA ASP A 192 4.97 -14.70 17.74
C ASP A 192 3.52 -15.16 17.98
N ASP A 193 2.61 -14.20 18.26
CA ASP A 193 1.18 -14.45 18.47
C ASP A 193 0.41 -14.28 17.14
N PRO A 194 0.11 -15.40 16.44
CA PRO A 194 -0.55 -15.36 15.14
C PRO A 194 -2.01 -14.91 15.22
N GLU A 195 -2.68 -15.15 16.33
CA GLU A 195 -4.09 -14.82 16.52
C GLU A 195 -4.26 -13.30 16.68
N HIS A 196 -3.50 -12.68 17.57
CA HIS A 196 -3.47 -11.22 17.75
C HIS A 196 -2.99 -10.51 16.50
N LYS A 197 -1.96 -11.00 15.84
CA LYS A 197 -1.46 -10.48 14.56
C LYS A 197 -2.56 -10.44 13.50
N SER A 198 -3.30 -11.54 13.36
CA SER A 198 -4.44 -11.64 12.44
C SER A 198 -5.58 -10.68 12.82
N ALA A 199 -5.88 -10.53 14.11
CA ALA A 199 -6.88 -9.59 14.60
C ALA A 199 -6.51 -8.13 14.29
N CYS A 200 -5.25 -7.74 14.53
CA CYS A 200 -4.76 -6.40 14.20
C CYS A 200 -4.83 -6.11 12.69
N LEU A 201 -4.47 -7.08 11.83
CA LEU A 201 -4.60 -6.91 10.37
C LEU A 201 -6.06 -6.75 9.92
N ARG A 202 -6.99 -7.46 10.55
CA ARG A 202 -8.42 -7.26 10.31
C ARG A 202 -8.86 -5.87 10.75
N ALA A 203 -8.39 -5.39 11.91
CA ALA A 203 -8.68 -4.05 12.41
C ALA A 203 -8.12 -2.96 11.49
N CYS A 204 -6.88 -3.07 11.00
CA CYS A 204 -6.32 -2.15 10.01
C CYS A 204 -7.18 -2.04 8.74
N ARG A 205 -7.78 -3.14 8.29
CA ARG A 205 -8.67 -3.16 7.12
C ARG A 205 -10.08 -2.66 7.41
N ALA A 206 -10.48 -2.63 8.68
CA ALA A 206 -11.84 -2.39 9.13
C ALA A 206 -12.00 -1.10 9.93
N ILE A 207 -11.05 -0.15 9.85
CA ILE A 207 -11.15 1.12 10.58
C ILE A 207 -12.58 1.66 10.45
N ARG A 208 -13.26 1.75 11.60
CA ARG A 208 -14.58 2.36 11.71
C ARG A 208 -14.37 3.84 11.91
N SER A 209 -15.24 4.68 11.33
CA SER A 209 -15.31 6.07 11.76
C SER A 209 -15.63 6.08 13.24
N PHE A 210 -14.94 6.92 13.96
CA PHE A 210 -15.30 7.24 15.34
C PHE A 210 -16.68 7.91 15.32
N ASP A 211 -17.73 7.13 15.46
CA ASP A 211 -19.00 7.61 15.95
C ASP A 211 -18.90 7.47 17.48
N GLU A 212 -18.99 8.57 18.19
CA GLU A 212 -18.89 8.64 19.66
C GLU A 212 -19.90 7.74 20.40
N SER A 213 -20.78 7.05 19.71
CA SER A 213 -21.85 6.20 20.26
C SER A 213 -21.48 4.72 20.40
N SER A 214 -20.40 4.23 19.84
CA SER A 214 -20.02 2.80 19.94
C SER A 214 -18.74 2.62 20.77
N ARG A 215 -18.94 2.54 22.09
CA ARG A 215 -17.91 2.21 23.09
C ARG A 215 -17.69 0.69 23.20
N ASP A 216 -17.43 0.00 22.14
CA ASP A 216 -16.87 -1.34 22.25
C ASP A 216 -15.35 -1.25 22.03
N PRO A 217 -14.54 -1.33 23.08
CA PRO A 217 -13.09 -1.32 22.96
C PRO A 217 -12.68 -2.59 22.19
N ILE A 218 -11.80 -2.42 21.19
CA ILE A 218 -11.00 -3.53 20.68
C ILE A 218 -10.37 -4.17 21.94
N PRO A 219 -10.52 -5.48 22.16
CA PRO A 219 -9.92 -6.12 23.33
C PRO A 219 -8.40 -6.10 23.18
N ILE A 220 -7.79 -4.99 23.61
CA ILE A 220 -6.35 -4.90 23.79
C ILE A 220 -6.10 -5.48 25.18
N ARG A 221 -5.58 -6.69 25.24
CA ARG A 221 -5.06 -7.26 26.48
C ARG A 221 -3.89 -6.38 26.91
N THR A 222 -4.16 -5.47 27.86
CA THR A 222 -3.13 -4.80 28.63
C THR A 222 -2.74 -5.73 29.76
N ASP A 223 -1.89 -6.70 29.48
CA ASP A 223 -1.18 -7.41 30.54
C ASP A 223 -0.06 -6.46 30.99
N THR A 224 -0.37 -5.80 32.09
CA THR A 224 0.58 -5.03 32.90
C THR A 224 1.60 -6.00 33.50
N TYR A 225 2.86 -5.85 33.13
CA TYR A 225 4.01 -6.17 33.95
C TYR A 225 5.03 -5.04 33.90
#